data_b685bf9be07572e18fa76d174c61092e
#
_entry.id   b685bf9be07572e18fa76d174c61092e
#
_cell.length_a   1.000
_cell.length_b   1.000
_cell.length_c   1.000
_cell.angle_alpha   90.00
_cell.angle_beta   90.00
_cell.angle_gamma   90.00
#
_symmetry.space_group_name_H-M   'P 1'
#
loop_
_entity.id
_entity.type
_entity.pdbx_description
1 polymer ?
#
loop_
_entity_poly.entity_id
_entity_poly.type
_entity_poly.pdbx_seq_one_letter_code
_entity_poly.pdbx_strand_id
1 'polypeptide(L)'
;MTPDGGAVASVTTILDATSDKSGLIAWRKRVGETKAREITTEAAGVGTRMHKYLEDYIEFGEWPQPGSNPFAKKAHAMATQVRDHAMVDVDEIWGSEVALYVPQMYAGTTDLVGKYKGQPCIMDFKQTNKPKKLEYVQNYFLQLVAYAEAHNEIYGTNIREGHIFMCSRGDDGMLLGGETYQQFDVWPHEYDEWRNEWYNRVYMYYEQLA
;
A
#
# COMPACT_ATOMS: atom_id res chain seq x y z
N MET A 1 -7.31 18.47 -1.14
CA MET A 1 -6.87 19.77 -1.66
C MET A 1 -5.44 19.98 -1.20
N THR A 2 -4.57 20.43 -2.07
CA THR A 2 -3.20 20.80 -1.72
C THR A 2 -3.20 22.10 -0.92
N PRO A 3 -2.14 22.42 -0.14
CA PRO A 3 -2.09 23.66 0.66
C PRO A 3 -2.28 24.96 -0.12
N ASP A 4 -1.97 24.97 -1.41
CA ASP A 4 -2.20 26.07 -2.35
C ASP A 4 -3.65 26.13 -2.90
N GLY A 5 -4.55 25.27 -2.39
CA GLY A 5 -5.97 25.21 -2.75
C GLY A 5 -6.28 24.48 -4.05
N GLY A 6 -5.29 23.89 -4.70
CA GLY A 6 -5.46 23.09 -5.92
C GLY A 6 -6.13 21.74 -5.63
N ALA A 7 -7.02 21.31 -6.52
CA ALA A 7 -7.55 19.96 -6.54
C ALA A 7 -6.70 19.11 -7.50
N VAL A 8 -6.06 18.07 -6.98
CA VAL A 8 -5.28 17.11 -7.77
C VAL A 8 -5.82 15.70 -7.54
N ALA A 9 -5.56 14.81 -8.48
CA ALA A 9 -5.93 13.40 -8.33
C ALA A 9 -5.08 12.73 -7.23
N SER A 10 -5.66 11.72 -6.58
CA SER A 10 -4.87 10.88 -5.68
C SER A 10 -3.98 9.91 -6.45
N VAL A 11 -2.87 9.49 -5.84
CA VAL A 11 -1.99 8.44 -6.39
C VAL A 11 -2.80 7.22 -6.79
N THR A 12 -3.69 6.75 -5.91
CA THR A 12 -4.54 5.59 -6.17
C THR A 12 -5.55 5.82 -7.29
N THR A 13 -6.08 7.04 -7.46
CA THR A 13 -6.96 7.40 -8.58
C THR A 13 -6.22 7.33 -9.91
N ILE A 14 -5.01 7.88 -9.98
CA ILE A 14 -4.17 7.84 -11.20
C ILE A 14 -3.85 6.39 -11.57
N LEU A 15 -3.39 5.59 -10.60
CA LEU A 15 -3.08 4.18 -10.82
C LEU A 15 -4.32 3.39 -11.28
N ASP A 16 -5.47 3.60 -10.65
CA ASP A 16 -6.69 2.92 -11.05
C ASP A 16 -7.12 3.29 -12.47
N ALA A 17 -7.08 4.58 -12.83
CA ALA A 17 -7.49 5.06 -14.15
C ALA A 17 -6.57 4.57 -15.29
N THR A 18 -5.27 4.41 -15.01
CA THR A 18 -4.26 4.08 -16.03
C THR A 18 -3.86 2.59 -16.05
N SER A 19 -4.46 1.75 -15.21
CA SER A 19 -4.15 0.32 -15.13
C SER A 19 -4.97 -0.52 -16.09
N ASP A 20 -4.38 -1.61 -16.58
CA ASP A 20 -5.13 -2.65 -17.28
C ASP A 20 -6.06 -3.38 -16.32
N LYS A 21 -7.36 -3.29 -16.58
CA LYS A 21 -8.42 -3.94 -15.79
C LYS A 21 -8.92 -5.25 -16.38
N SER A 22 -8.33 -5.72 -17.47
CA SER A 22 -8.77 -6.93 -18.19
C SER A 22 -8.86 -8.16 -17.27
N GLY A 23 -7.84 -8.37 -16.44
CA GLY A 23 -7.80 -9.47 -15.48
C GLY A 23 -8.90 -9.37 -14.41
N LEU A 24 -9.17 -8.17 -13.89
CA LEU A 24 -10.23 -7.92 -12.92
C LEU A 24 -11.61 -8.16 -13.55
N ILE A 25 -11.82 -7.70 -14.76
CA ILE A 25 -13.06 -7.91 -15.52
C ILE A 25 -13.29 -9.40 -15.76
N ALA A 26 -12.26 -10.12 -16.21
CA ALA A 26 -12.34 -11.57 -16.43
C ALA A 26 -12.65 -12.34 -15.13
N TRP A 27 -12.02 -11.94 -14.02
CA TRP A 27 -12.29 -12.53 -12.70
C TRP A 27 -13.74 -12.29 -12.26
N ARG A 28 -14.25 -11.05 -12.35
CA ARG A 28 -15.65 -10.72 -12.02
C ARG A 28 -16.65 -11.54 -12.84
N LYS A 29 -16.37 -11.67 -14.13
CA LYS A 29 -17.19 -12.48 -15.06
C LYS A 29 -17.22 -13.96 -14.66
N ARG A 30 -16.09 -14.50 -14.20
CA ARG A 30 -15.98 -15.92 -13.78
C ARG A 30 -16.68 -16.22 -12.46
N VAL A 31 -16.57 -15.33 -11.44
CA VAL A 31 -17.13 -15.58 -10.11
C VAL A 31 -18.56 -15.05 -9.93
N GLY A 32 -19.00 -14.20 -10.84
CA GLY A 32 -20.29 -13.49 -10.77
C GLY A 32 -20.19 -12.18 -9.97
N GLU A 33 -20.95 -11.17 -10.38
CA GLU A 33 -20.83 -9.80 -9.85
C GLU A 33 -21.12 -9.71 -8.35
N THR A 34 -22.19 -10.41 -7.89
CA THR A 34 -22.58 -10.43 -6.46
C THR A 34 -21.44 -11.00 -5.61
N LYS A 35 -20.89 -12.15 -6.01
CA LYS A 35 -19.81 -12.81 -5.26
C LYS A 35 -18.52 -12.00 -5.30
N ALA A 36 -18.20 -11.40 -6.44
CA ALA A 36 -17.05 -10.50 -6.57
C ALA A 36 -17.16 -9.30 -5.61
N ARG A 37 -18.34 -8.71 -5.50
CA ARG A 37 -18.62 -7.61 -4.58
C ARG A 37 -18.46 -8.03 -3.11
N GLU A 38 -19.00 -9.17 -2.70
CA GLU A 38 -18.83 -9.71 -1.35
C GLU A 38 -17.34 -9.88 -1.00
N ILE A 39 -16.58 -10.55 -1.88
CA ILE A 39 -15.14 -10.80 -1.69
C ILE A 39 -14.37 -9.47 -1.55
N THR A 40 -14.67 -8.50 -2.41
CA THR A 40 -14.00 -7.19 -2.40
C THR A 40 -14.32 -6.40 -1.13
N THR A 41 -15.60 -6.39 -0.71
CA THR A 41 -16.03 -5.68 0.50
C THR A 41 -15.40 -6.30 1.76
N GLU A 42 -15.38 -7.63 1.83
CA GLU A 42 -14.74 -8.34 2.94
C GLU A 42 -13.22 -8.05 2.99
N ALA A 43 -12.54 -8.13 1.84
CA ALA A 43 -11.12 -7.83 1.74
C ALA A 43 -10.81 -6.40 2.19
N ALA A 44 -11.58 -5.41 1.73
CA ALA A 44 -11.42 -4.03 2.15
C ALA A 44 -11.61 -3.87 3.67
N GLY A 45 -12.61 -4.49 4.25
CA GLY A 45 -12.86 -4.44 5.69
C GLY A 45 -11.75 -5.09 6.54
N VAL A 46 -11.17 -6.18 6.07
CA VAL A 46 -10.00 -6.81 6.73
C VAL A 46 -8.77 -5.93 6.58
N GLY A 47 -8.52 -5.38 5.38
CA GLY A 47 -7.41 -4.47 5.11
C GLY A 47 -7.42 -3.24 6.03
N THR A 48 -8.55 -2.52 6.09
CA THR A 48 -8.70 -1.36 6.97
C THR A 48 -8.40 -1.69 8.44
N ARG A 49 -8.85 -2.85 8.92
CA ARG A 49 -8.55 -3.28 10.29
C ARG A 49 -7.10 -3.67 10.50
N MET A 50 -6.47 -4.29 9.50
CA MET A 50 -5.04 -4.64 9.55
C MET A 50 -4.18 -3.38 9.68
N HIS A 51 -4.42 -2.37 8.84
CA HIS A 51 -3.75 -1.08 8.93
C HIS A 51 -3.95 -0.45 10.32
N LYS A 52 -5.19 -0.43 10.81
CA LYS A 52 -5.47 0.16 12.14
C LYS A 52 -4.71 -0.51 13.29
N TYR A 53 -4.50 -1.82 13.27
CA TYR A 53 -3.68 -2.49 14.27
C TYR A 53 -2.20 -2.08 14.19
N LEU A 54 -1.67 -1.89 12.98
CA LEU A 54 -0.29 -1.45 12.76
C LEU A 54 -0.11 0.03 13.13
N GLU A 55 -1.07 0.89 12.74
CA GLU A 55 -1.10 2.31 13.14
C GLU A 55 -1.14 2.47 14.67
N ASP A 56 -2.04 1.76 15.36
CA ASP A 56 -2.15 1.80 16.81
C ASP A 56 -0.84 1.34 17.47
N TYR A 57 -0.19 0.31 16.94
CA TYR A 57 1.10 -0.14 17.43
C TYR A 57 2.20 0.92 17.23
N ILE A 58 2.23 1.57 16.08
CA ILE A 58 3.18 2.65 15.77
C ILE A 58 2.95 3.85 16.70
N GLU A 59 1.68 4.23 16.93
CA GLU A 59 1.32 5.41 17.72
C GLU A 59 1.52 5.21 19.21
N PHE A 60 1.12 4.04 19.75
CA PHE A 60 1.08 3.82 21.20
C PHE A 60 2.22 2.93 21.74
N GLY A 61 2.97 2.26 20.87
CA GLY A 61 4.06 1.35 21.27
C GLY A 61 3.61 0.03 21.87
N GLU A 62 2.30 -0.18 22.02
CA GLU A 62 1.71 -1.40 22.59
C GLU A 62 0.96 -2.18 21.53
N TRP A 63 1.12 -3.51 21.50
CA TRP A 63 0.41 -4.34 20.53
C TRP A 63 -1.07 -4.46 20.91
N PRO A 64 -2.01 -3.99 20.05
CA PRO A 64 -3.43 -3.99 20.36
C PRO A 64 -3.97 -5.43 20.50
N GLN A 65 -4.98 -5.60 21.36
CA GLN A 65 -5.69 -6.86 21.47
C GLN A 65 -6.64 -7.07 20.28
N PRO A 66 -6.82 -8.34 19.81
CA PRO A 66 -7.73 -8.62 18.73
C PRO A 66 -9.18 -8.32 19.12
N GLY A 67 -9.95 -7.76 18.19
CA GLY A 67 -11.39 -7.63 18.36
C GLY A 67 -12.09 -8.99 18.42
N SER A 68 -13.32 -9.02 18.93
CA SER A 68 -14.07 -10.27 19.19
C SER A 68 -14.56 -10.99 17.93
N ASN A 69 -14.86 -10.27 16.85
CA ASN A 69 -15.40 -10.87 15.64
C ASN A 69 -14.34 -11.56 14.76
N PRO A 70 -14.71 -12.57 13.95
CA PRO A 70 -13.75 -13.34 13.14
C PRO A 70 -12.90 -12.50 12.19
N PHE A 71 -13.46 -11.45 11.59
CA PHE A 71 -12.72 -10.58 10.67
C PHE A 71 -11.68 -9.72 11.39
N ALA A 72 -12.00 -9.24 12.60
CA ALA A 72 -11.04 -8.51 13.43
C ALA A 72 -9.89 -9.42 13.88
N LYS A 73 -10.19 -10.66 14.29
CA LYS A 73 -9.17 -11.66 14.62
C LYS A 73 -8.28 -11.98 13.43
N LYS A 74 -8.86 -12.12 12.22
CA LYS A 74 -8.12 -12.35 10.98
C LYS A 74 -7.19 -11.17 10.66
N ALA A 75 -7.71 -9.95 10.71
CA ALA A 75 -6.93 -8.73 10.48
C ALA A 75 -5.78 -8.60 11.48
N HIS A 76 -6.03 -8.92 12.75
CA HIS A 76 -5.01 -8.93 13.79
C HIS A 76 -3.91 -9.97 13.53
N ALA A 77 -4.28 -11.20 13.15
CA ALA A 77 -3.32 -12.25 12.81
C ALA A 77 -2.44 -11.84 11.61
N MET A 78 -3.02 -11.20 10.59
CA MET A 78 -2.28 -10.67 9.45
C MET A 78 -1.36 -9.51 9.84
N ALA A 79 -1.83 -8.57 10.67
CA ALA A 79 -1.01 -7.48 11.20
C ALA A 79 0.15 -8.02 12.06
N THR A 80 -0.09 -9.10 12.82
CA THR A 80 0.96 -9.80 13.60
C THR A 80 2.06 -10.34 12.69
N GLN A 81 1.73 -10.91 11.53
CA GLN A 81 2.74 -11.35 10.56
C GLN A 81 3.58 -10.17 10.05
N VAL A 82 2.94 -9.04 9.72
CA VAL A 82 3.68 -7.84 9.30
C VAL A 82 4.57 -7.31 10.42
N ARG A 83 4.05 -7.22 11.65
CA ARG A 83 4.83 -6.80 12.81
C ARG A 83 6.07 -7.66 13.01
N ASP A 84 5.89 -8.98 13.04
CA ASP A 84 6.93 -9.93 13.43
C ASP A 84 8.01 -10.10 12.35
N HIS A 85 7.68 -9.83 11.07
CA HIS A 85 8.61 -10.00 9.95
C HIS A 85 9.19 -8.68 9.42
N ALA A 86 8.47 -7.57 9.54
CA ALA A 86 8.87 -6.29 8.98
C ALA A 86 9.17 -5.23 10.04
N MET A 87 8.23 -4.99 10.98
CA MET A 87 8.37 -3.88 11.92
C MET A 87 9.56 -4.03 12.87
N VAL A 88 10.05 -5.25 13.08
CA VAL A 88 11.25 -5.54 13.87
C VAL A 88 12.54 -4.95 13.26
N ASP A 89 12.54 -4.68 11.96
CA ASP A 89 13.67 -4.13 11.21
C ASP A 89 13.48 -2.64 10.88
N VAL A 90 12.42 -1.99 11.38
CA VAL A 90 12.20 -0.54 11.27
C VAL A 90 13.02 0.15 12.36
N ASP A 91 14.04 0.90 11.95
CA ASP A 91 14.98 1.56 12.88
C ASP A 91 14.47 2.92 13.37
N GLU A 92 13.85 3.68 12.48
CA GLU A 92 13.31 5.01 12.77
C GLU A 92 11.96 5.20 12.06
N ILE A 93 11.00 5.79 12.76
CA ILE A 93 9.73 6.23 12.20
C ILE A 93 9.75 7.75 12.11
N TRP A 94 9.64 8.28 10.88
CA TRP A 94 9.56 9.72 10.64
C TRP A 94 8.11 10.19 10.60
N GLY A 95 7.17 9.31 10.21
CA GLY A 95 5.75 9.56 10.25
C GLY A 95 4.93 8.36 9.80
N SER A 96 3.71 8.27 10.34
CA SER A 96 2.67 7.31 9.96
C SER A 96 1.49 8.07 9.39
N GLU A 97 0.79 7.51 8.39
CA GLU A 97 -0.35 8.16 7.70
C GLU A 97 -0.01 9.58 7.22
N VAL A 98 1.18 9.72 6.60
CA VAL A 98 1.69 11.04 6.19
C VAL A 98 1.04 11.48 4.89
N ALA A 99 0.32 12.61 4.94
CA ALA A 99 -0.24 13.24 3.75
C ALA A 99 0.87 13.92 2.93
N LEU A 100 1.00 13.52 1.67
CA LEU A 100 2.04 13.96 0.74
C LEU A 100 1.41 14.47 -0.56
N TYR A 101 2.08 15.39 -1.23
CA TYR A 101 1.62 15.90 -2.52
C TYR A 101 2.78 16.43 -3.35
N VAL A 102 2.58 16.44 -4.67
CA VAL A 102 3.36 17.21 -5.63
C VAL A 102 2.43 18.25 -6.25
N PRO A 103 2.75 19.55 -6.15
CA PRO A 103 1.87 20.61 -6.63
C PRO A 103 1.40 20.38 -8.06
N GLN A 104 0.10 20.57 -8.31
CA GLN A 104 -0.56 20.42 -9.62
C GLN A 104 -0.49 19.02 -10.24
N MET A 105 0.11 18.03 -9.58
CA MET A 105 0.28 16.69 -10.12
C MET A 105 -0.54 15.64 -9.39
N TYR A 106 -0.28 15.43 -8.10
CA TYR A 106 -0.96 14.40 -7.33
C TYR A 106 -0.84 14.60 -5.81
N ALA A 107 -1.66 13.89 -5.07
CA ALA A 107 -1.58 13.82 -3.61
C ALA A 107 -1.92 12.40 -3.12
N GLY A 108 -1.62 12.11 -1.87
CA GLY A 108 -2.01 10.86 -1.21
C GLY A 108 -1.48 10.76 0.19
N THR A 109 -1.67 9.60 0.80
CA THR A 109 -1.19 9.29 2.14
C THR A 109 -0.35 8.03 2.08
N THR A 110 0.85 8.08 2.65
CA THR A 110 1.70 6.89 2.81
C THR A 110 1.51 6.31 4.21
N ASP A 111 1.48 4.98 4.31
CA ASP A 111 1.27 4.31 5.59
C ASP A 111 2.40 4.59 6.57
N LEU A 112 3.66 4.57 6.09
CA LEU A 112 4.83 4.77 6.93
C LEU A 112 6.01 5.33 6.13
N VAL A 113 6.75 6.24 6.73
CA VAL A 113 8.03 6.74 6.24
C VAL A 113 9.05 6.76 7.37
N GLY A 114 10.29 6.36 7.07
CA GLY A 114 11.34 6.27 8.08
C GLY A 114 12.59 5.58 7.56
N LYS A 115 13.26 4.83 8.45
CA LYS A 115 14.39 3.98 8.09
C LYS A 115 14.05 2.51 8.32
N TYR A 116 14.37 1.69 7.34
CA TYR A 116 14.29 0.24 7.39
C TYR A 116 15.67 -0.33 7.08
N LYS A 117 16.22 -1.14 8.00
CA LYS A 117 17.58 -1.68 7.87
C LYS A 117 18.64 -0.59 7.58
N GLY A 118 18.50 0.55 8.25
CA GLY A 118 19.41 1.68 8.14
C GLY A 118 19.20 2.60 6.94
N GLN A 119 18.26 2.30 6.02
CA GLN A 119 18.04 3.06 4.80
C GLN A 119 16.73 3.87 4.85
N PRO A 120 16.75 5.16 4.45
CA PRO A 120 15.53 5.96 4.28
C PRO A 120 14.60 5.36 3.23
N CYS A 121 13.34 5.12 3.58
CA CYS A 121 12.38 4.48 2.67
C CYS A 121 10.93 4.87 2.93
N ILE A 122 10.10 4.61 1.93
CA ILE A 122 8.64 4.54 2.05
C ILE A 122 8.24 3.09 2.30
N MET A 123 7.34 2.87 3.25
CA MET A 123 6.83 1.55 3.59
C MET A 123 5.30 1.55 3.49
N ASP A 124 4.75 0.50 2.95
CA ASP A 124 3.32 0.39 2.67
C ASP A 124 2.81 -0.99 3.05
N PHE A 125 1.70 -1.04 3.79
CA PHE A 125 1.08 -2.28 4.26
C PHE A 125 0.02 -2.75 3.27
N LYS A 126 0.05 -4.01 2.91
CA LYS A 126 -0.94 -4.58 1.98
C LYS A 126 -1.55 -5.87 2.48
N GLN A 127 -2.87 -5.93 2.40
CA GLN A 127 -3.64 -7.15 2.61
C GLN A 127 -4.05 -7.75 1.27
N THR A 128 -4.01 -9.08 1.17
CA THR A 128 -4.51 -9.80 0.00
C THR A 128 -5.18 -11.11 0.42
N ASN A 129 -6.05 -11.64 -0.45
CA ASN A 129 -6.70 -12.93 -0.18
C ASN A 129 -5.76 -14.12 -0.43
N LYS A 130 -4.77 -13.97 -1.32
CA LYS A 130 -3.80 -15.00 -1.69
C LYS A 130 -2.43 -14.39 -1.91
N PRO A 131 -1.34 -15.14 -1.74
CA PRO A 131 -0.01 -14.69 -2.10
C PRO A 131 0.05 -14.13 -3.51
N LYS A 132 0.82 -13.06 -3.70
CA LYS A 132 0.99 -12.37 -4.98
C LYS A 132 2.31 -12.77 -5.64
N LYS A 133 2.29 -12.76 -6.98
CA LYS A 133 3.51 -12.79 -7.78
C LYS A 133 3.97 -11.36 -8.06
N LEU A 134 5.25 -11.18 -8.33
CA LEU A 134 5.87 -9.89 -8.64
C LEU A 134 5.13 -9.13 -9.76
N GLU A 135 4.67 -9.84 -10.79
CA GLU A 135 3.94 -9.26 -11.92
C GLU A 135 2.62 -8.56 -11.54
N TYR A 136 2.05 -8.87 -10.35
CA TYR A 136 0.79 -8.29 -9.88
C TYR A 136 0.95 -7.19 -8.83
N VAL A 137 2.18 -6.79 -8.52
CA VAL A 137 2.46 -5.76 -7.50
C VAL A 137 3.08 -4.48 -8.07
N GLN A 138 3.24 -4.38 -9.38
CA GLN A 138 3.89 -3.25 -10.05
C GLN A 138 3.23 -1.90 -9.68
N ASN A 139 1.90 -1.83 -9.58
CA ASN A 139 1.22 -0.61 -9.16
C ASN A 139 1.57 -0.19 -7.72
N TYR A 140 1.93 -1.13 -6.86
CA TYR A 140 2.39 -0.78 -5.51
C TYR A 140 3.80 -0.18 -5.54
N PHE A 141 4.66 -0.62 -6.46
CA PHE A 141 5.96 0.03 -6.68
C PHE A 141 5.81 1.47 -7.16
N LEU A 142 4.89 1.71 -8.09
CA LEU A 142 4.56 3.07 -8.52
C LEU A 142 4.01 3.93 -7.38
N GLN A 143 3.22 3.34 -6.47
CA GLN A 143 2.71 4.01 -5.28
C GLN A 143 3.85 4.39 -4.32
N LEU A 144 4.80 3.50 -4.04
CA LEU A 144 5.97 3.78 -3.21
C LEU A 144 6.80 4.94 -3.78
N VAL A 145 7.08 4.90 -5.07
CA VAL A 145 7.86 5.93 -5.76
C VAL A 145 7.13 7.26 -5.79
N ALA A 146 5.81 7.27 -6.04
CA ALA A 146 5.00 8.48 -5.95
C ALA A 146 5.13 9.18 -4.59
N TYR A 147 5.08 8.40 -3.51
CA TYR A 147 5.22 8.95 -2.17
C TYR A 147 6.66 9.34 -1.83
N ALA A 148 7.66 8.61 -2.33
CA ALA A 148 9.06 9.00 -2.18
C ALA A 148 9.35 10.33 -2.88
N GLU A 149 8.92 10.52 -4.14
CA GLU A 149 9.05 11.78 -4.87
C GLU A 149 8.37 12.94 -4.14
N ALA A 150 7.13 12.74 -3.66
CA ALA A 150 6.41 13.76 -2.92
C ALA A 150 7.08 14.11 -1.58
N HIS A 151 7.60 13.12 -0.86
CA HIS A 151 8.34 13.34 0.39
C HIS A 151 9.66 14.07 0.13
N ASN A 152 10.37 13.69 -0.92
CA ASN A 152 11.60 14.35 -1.33
C ASN A 152 11.37 15.82 -1.69
N GLU A 153 10.28 16.11 -2.42
CA GLU A 153 9.89 17.47 -2.80
C GLU A 153 9.55 18.34 -1.58
N ILE A 154 8.75 17.81 -0.64
CA ILE A 154 8.27 18.57 0.53
C ILE A 154 9.37 18.78 1.56
N TYR A 155 10.15 17.74 1.84
CA TYR A 155 11.09 17.71 2.97
C TYR A 155 12.57 17.80 2.57
N GLY A 156 12.88 17.84 1.28
CA GLY A 156 14.25 17.87 0.78
C GLY A 156 15.05 16.59 1.08
N THR A 157 14.37 15.47 1.23
CA THR A 157 15.00 14.16 1.42
C THR A 157 15.49 13.56 0.10
N ASN A 158 16.17 12.42 0.16
CA ASN A 158 16.58 11.65 -1.01
C ASN A 158 16.22 10.17 -0.83
N ILE A 159 14.93 9.90 -0.64
CA ILE A 159 14.41 8.54 -0.54
C ILE A 159 14.39 7.93 -1.93
N ARG A 160 15.04 6.78 -2.07
CA ARG A 160 15.13 6.01 -3.33
C ARG A 160 14.88 4.52 -3.11
N GLU A 161 14.25 4.19 -1.99
CA GLU A 161 13.95 2.82 -1.59
C GLU A 161 12.53 2.75 -1.04
N GLY A 162 11.85 1.64 -1.29
CA GLY A 162 10.51 1.43 -0.76
C GLY A 162 10.17 -0.04 -0.59
N HIS A 163 9.32 -0.33 0.39
CA HIS A 163 8.97 -1.69 0.79
C HIS A 163 7.46 -1.88 0.89
N ILE A 164 6.97 -2.96 0.29
CA ILE A 164 5.61 -3.45 0.48
C ILE A 164 5.65 -4.59 1.49
N PHE A 165 5.05 -4.39 2.63
CA PHE A 165 4.86 -5.42 3.64
C PHE A 165 3.46 -6.01 3.49
N MET A 166 3.39 -7.16 2.85
CA MET A 166 2.13 -7.78 2.46
C MET A 166 1.84 -9.03 3.29
N CYS A 167 0.60 -9.17 3.72
CA CYS A 167 0.12 -10.41 4.29
C CYS A 167 -1.10 -10.96 3.52
N SER A 168 -1.08 -12.24 3.21
CA SER A 168 -2.22 -12.95 2.62
C SER A 168 -2.97 -13.77 3.67
N ARG A 169 -4.26 -14.04 3.38
CA ARG A 169 -5.15 -14.80 4.28
C ARG A 169 -4.90 -16.30 4.31
N GLY A 170 -4.06 -16.82 3.44
CA GLY A 170 -3.90 -18.26 3.21
C GLY A 170 -4.89 -18.81 2.18
N ASP A 171 -4.57 -19.98 1.63
CA ASP A 171 -5.29 -20.57 0.50
C ASP A 171 -6.58 -21.32 0.88
N ASP A 172 -6.70 -21.77 2.11
CA ASP A 172 -7.77 -22.62 2.60
C ASP A 172 -9.04 -21.87 3.03
N GLY A 173 -9.03 -20.55 2.99
CA GLY A 173 -10.16 -19.73 3.44
C GLY A 173 -10.43 -19.81 4.94
N MET A 174 -9.55 -20.42 5.73
CA MET A 174 -9.67 -20.47 7.18
C MET A 174 -9.64 -19.05 7.76
N LEU A 175 -10.44 -18.83 8.78
CA LEU A 175 -10.51 -17.53 9.44
C LEU A 175 -9.24 -17.19 10.22
N LEU A 176 -8.52 -18.22 10.68
CA LEU A 176 -7.23 -18.09 11.38
C LEU A 176 -6.28 -19.18 10.92
N GLY A 177 -5.00 -18.86 10.87
CA GLY A 177 -3.95 -19.74 10.36
C GLY A 177 -3.76 -19.63 8.85
N GLY A 178 -2.62 -20.04 8.37
CA GLY A 178 -2.25 -20.01 6.96
C GLY A 178 -1.94 -18.59 6.41
N GLU A 179 -1.88 -17.57 7.28
CA GLU A 179 -1.42 -16.24 6.90
C GLU A 179 0.02 -16.33 6.41
N THR A 180 0.28 -15.69 5.26
CA THR A 180 1.60 -15.71 4.63
C THR A 180 2.09 -14.29 4.44
N TYR A 181 3.24 -14.00 5.04
CA TYR A 181 3.96 -12.75 4.82
C TYR A 181 4.74 -12.81 3.51
N GLN A 182 4.72 -11.71 2.77
CA GLN A 182 5.55 -11.46 1.60
C GLN A 182 6.08 -10.03 1.67
N GLN A 183 7.31 -9.85 1.20
CA GLN A 183 7.89 -8.53 1.02
C GLN A 183 8.23 -8.32 -0.44
N PHE A 184 7.98 -7.11 -0.94
CA PHE A 184 8.39 -6.68 -2.28
C PHE A 184 9.04 -5.31 -2.16
N ASP A 185 10.12 -5.14 -2.88
CA ASP A 185 11.00 -4.00 -2.68
C ASP A 185 11.22 -3.23 -3.99
N VAL A 186 11.39 -1.92 -3.88
CA VAL A 186 11.97 -1.05 -4.89
C VAL A 186 13.35 -0.64 -4.37
N TRP A 187 14.38 -1.05 -5.10
CA TRP A 187 15.75 -0.77 -4.74
C TRP A 187 16.30 0.47 -5.46
N PRO A 188 17.34 1.16 -4.92
CA PRO A 188 17.89 2.38 -5.52
C PRO A 188 18.33 2.25 -6.98
N HIS A 189 18.77 1.06 -7.40
CA HIS A 189 19.25 0.83 -8.77
C HIS A 189 18.12 0.75 -9.82
N GLU A 190 16.90 0.43 -9.41
CA GLU A 190 15.72 0.36 -10.30
C GLU A 190 14.76 1.53 -10.10
N TYR A 191 15.02 2.38 -9.10
CA TYR A 191 14.13 3.48 -8.70
C TYR A 191 13.80 4.43 -9.87
N ASP A 192 14.80 4.80 -10.69
CA ASP A 192 14.61 5.75 -11.78
C ASP A 192 13.70 5.18 -12.88
N GLU A 193 13.67 3.87 -13.09
CA GLU A 193 12.74 3.22 -14.02
C GLU A 193 11.31 3.33 -13.51
N TRP A 194 11.07 3.01 -12.23
CA TRP A 194 9.76 3.16 -11.61
C TRP A 194 9.30 4.61 -11.53
N ARG A 195 10.21 5.55 -11.27
CA ARG A 195 9.92 7.00 -11.29
C ARG A 195 9.46 7.45 -12.66
N ASN A 196 10.16 7.08 -13.72
CA ASN A 196 9.79 7.43 -15.08
C ASN A 196 8.42 6.85 -15.46
N GLU A 197 8.15 5.59 -15.09
CA GLU A 197 6.84 4.99 -15.32
C GLU A 197 5.75 5.69 -14.49
N TRP A 198 6.01 6.08 -13.24
CA TRP A 198 5.06 6.84 -12.45
C TRP A 198 4.66 8.17 -13.13
N TYR A 199 5.64 8.97 -13.56
CA TYR A 199 5.35 10.23 -14.24
C TYR A 199 4.66 10.02 -15.58
N ASN A 200 4.96 8.94 -16.29
CA ASN A 200 4.22 8.55 -17.49
C ASN A 200 2.74 8.28 -17.17
N ARG A 201 2.42 7.59 -16.06
CA ARG A 201 1.03 7.39 -15.60
C ARG A 201 0.34 8.70 -15.22
N VAL A 202 1.04 9.62 -14.56
CA VAL A 202 0.51 10.97 -14.27
C VAL A 202 0.15 11.70 -15.57
N TYR A 203 1.07 11.69 -16.54
CA TYR A 203 0.85 12.32 -17.85
C TYR A 203 -0.35 11.69 -18.58
N MET A 204 -0.41 10.38 -18.69
CA MET A 204 -1.54 9.65 -19.30
C MET A 204 -2.88 9.98 -18.64
N TYR A 205 -2.91 10.11 -17.31
CA TYR A 205 -4.12 10.44 -16.59
C TYR A 205 -4.65 11.82 -16.97
N TYR A 206 -3.79 12.83 -16.99
CA TYR A 206 -4.21 14.21 -17.29
C TYR A 206 -4.49 14.41 -18.77
N GLU A 207 -3.82 13.71 -19.69
CA GLU A 207 -4.18 13.71 -21.11
C GLU A 207 -5.58 13.16 -21.38
N GLN A 208 -6.05 12.18 -20.62
CA GLN A 208 -7.41 11.64 -20.74
C GLN A 208 -8.50 12.63 -20.30
N LEU A 209 -8.14 13.67 -19.56
CA LEU A 209 -9.07 14.69 -19.05
C LEU A 209 -9.08 15.97 -19.90
N ALA A 210 -8.13 16.13 -20.81
CA ALA A 210 -8.02 17.29 -21.69
C ALA A 210 -8.89 17.14 -22.94
#